data_d2d32b713f69b4bb574c29a561ca740d
#
_entry.id   d2d32b713f69b4bb574c29a561ca740d
#
_cell.length_a   1.000
_cell.length_b   1.000
_cell.length_c   1.000
_cell.angle_alpha   90.00
_cell.angle_beta   90.00
_cell.angle_gamma   90.00
#
_symmetry.space_group_name_H-M   'P 1'
#
loop_
_entity.id
_entity.type
_entity.pdbx_description
1 polymer ?
#
loop_
_entity_poly.entity_id
_entity_poly.type
_entity_poly.pdbx_seq_one_letter_code
_entity_poly.pdbx_strand_id
1 'polypeptide(L)'
;MSLITNLKYANNYKAEHEKLGKGYKYIIYVPNTDKSDKNSKDYIDKDKSDIIILESVEEDKKFESVEDKNVEEDKKFEEFVKRVIETDCCWGFYNFKYRKDDIDKQKIISFNWAKEATTPKIKMTFSSYTKQFLTDFKVPLSIQCTDYSNFDKEDIIKKL
;
A
#
# COMPACT_ATOMS: atom_id res chain seq x y z
N MET A 1 19.88 -9.56 17.82
CA MET A 1 18.91 -8.68 17.17
C MET A 1 17.49 -9.08 17.58
N SER A 2 16.78 -8.20 18.21
CA SER A 2 15.42 -8.51 18.63
C SER A 2 14.49 -8.51 17.42
N LEU A 3 13.77 -9.60 17.23
CA LEU A 3 12.70 -9.66 16.25
C LEU A 3 11.50 -8.90 16.81
N ILE A 4 10.94 -8.02 16.00
CA ILE A 4 9.69 -7.36 16.36
C ILE A 4 8.58 -8.37 16.19
N THR A 5 8.06 -8.87 17.30
CA THR A 5 7.02 -9.91 17.29
C THR A 5 5.61 -9.35 17.33
N ASN A 6 5.46 -8.10 17.79
CA ASN A 6 4.15 -7.45 17.92
C ASN A 6 4.23 -6.01 17.43
N LEU A 7 3.67 -5.76 16.26
CA LEU A 7 3.50 -4.40 15.76
C LEU A 7 2.20 -3.81 16.28
N LYS A 8 2.26 -2.53 16.64
CA LYS A 8 1.08 -1.77 17.04
C LYS A 8 0.54 -1.03 15.81
N TYR A 9 -0.66 -1.33 15.43
CA TYR A 9 -1.32 -0.70 14.29
C TYR A 9 -2.27 0.39 14.75
N ALA A 10 -2.56 1.34 13.84
CA ALA A 10 -3.52 2.41 14.10
C ALA A 10 -4.89 1.83 14.48
N ASN A 11 -5.65 2.60 15.24
CA ASN A 11 -7.00 2.20 15.65
C ASN A 11 -7.85 1.90 14.43
N ASN A 12 -8.68 0.85 14.52
CA ASN A 12 -9.60 0.42 13.47
C ASN A 12 -8.93 -0.10 12.19
N TYR A 13 -7.64 -0.41 12.24
CA TYR A 13 -6.94 -0.89 11.04
C TYR A 13 -7.57 -2.15 10.44
N LYS A 14 -8.08 -3.05 11.26
CA LYS A 14 -8.73 -4.29 10.78
C LYS A 14 -9.98 -3.98 9.98
N ALA A 15 -10.86 -3.13 10.53
CA ALA A 15 -12.09 -2.72 9.87
C ALA A 15 -11.80 -2.00 8.56
N GLU A 16 -10.80 -1.12 8.56
CA GLU A 16 -10.41 -0.39 7.36
C GLU A 16 -9.81 -1.33 6.31
N HIS A 17 -8.92 -2.24 6.73
CA HIS A 17 -8.28 -3.18 5.82
C HIS A 17 -9.28 -4.15 5.17
N GLU A 18 -10.29 -4.58 5.92
CA GLU A 18 -11.32 -5.49 5.43
C GLU A 18 -12.18 -4.87 4.31
N LYS A 19 -12.19 -3.55 4.19
CA LYS A 19 -12.90 -2.86 3.12
C LYS A 19 -12.19 -2.91 1.77
N LEU A 20 -10.92 -3.35 1.74
CA LEU A 20 -10.20 -3.52 0.47
C LEU A 20 -10.92 -4.53 -0.42
N GLY A 21 -11.20 -4.13 -1.66
CA GLY A 21 -11.95 -4.94 -2.60
C GLY A 21 -13.45 -4.98 -2.36
N LYS A 22 -13.91 -4.38 -1.26
CA LYS A 22 -15.33 -4.36 -0.87
C LYS A 22 -15.88 -2.93 -0.71
N GLY A 23 -15.09 -1.95 -1.03
CA GLY A 23 -15.43 -0.54 -0.90
C GLY A 23 -14.22 0.35 -1.11
N TYR A 24 -13.06 -0.10 -0.67
CA TYR A 24 -11.81 0.62 -0.88
C TYR A 24 -11.04 0.05 -2.05
N LYS A 25 -10.54 0.95 -2.88
CA LYS A 25 -9.66 0.63 -4.00
C LYS A 25 -8.23 0.40 -3.51
N TYR A 26 -7.75 1.27 -2.62
CA TYR A 26 -6.42 1.11 -2.05
C TYR A 26 -6.32 1.74 -0.66
N ILE A 27 -5.36 1.25 0.10
CA ILE A 27 -4.97 1.81 1.40
C ILE A 27 -3.46 1.90 1.42
N ILE A 28 -2.94 3.03 1.90
CA ILE A 28 -1.50 3.23 2.06
C ILE A 28 -1.19 3.32 3.54
N TYR A 29 -0.31 2.44 4.01
CA TYR A 29 0.20 2.43 5.39
C TYR A 29 1.63 2.96 5.39
N VAL A 30 1.96 3.74 6.40
CA VAL A 30 3.32 4.26 6.58
C VAL A 30 3.82 3.91 7.97
N PRO A 31 5.15 3.72 8.14
CA PRO A 31 5.70 3.56 9.47
C PRO A 31 5.60 4.90 10.22
N ASN A 32 5.19 4.82 11.48
CA ASN A 32 5.17 5.98 12.36
C ASN A 32 6.58 6.16 12.92
N THR A 33 7.42 6.91 12.23
CA THR A 33 8.83 7.08 12.56
C THR A 33 9.09 8.41 13.26
N ASP A 34 10.29 8.53 13.84
CA ASP A 34 10.73 9.77 14.49
C ASP A 34 10.79 10.96 13.53
N LYS A 35 10.71 10.72 12.23
CA LYS A 35 10.61 11.78 11.22
C LYS A 35 9.27 12.49 11.26
N SER A 36 8.26 11.87 11.86
CA SER A 36 6.99 12.53 12.10
C SER A 36 7.22 13.54 13.22
N ASP A 37 7.59 14.77 12.83
CA ASP A 37 7.72 15.88 13.77
C ASP A 37 6.37 16.06 14.48
N LYS A 38 6.42 16.30 15.79
CA LYS A 38 5.22 16.58 16.59
C LYS A 38 4.37 17.70 16.02
N ASN A 39 4.97 18.58 15.25
CA ASN A 39 4.31 19.67 14.58
C ASN A 39 3.79 19.31 13.19
N SER A 40 4.09 18.09 12.73
CA SER A 40 3.65 17.61 11.42
C SER A 40 2.18 17.19 11.48
N LYS A 41 1.48 17.39 10.36
CA LYS A 41 0.10 16.93 10.21
C LYS A 41 -0.02 15.41 10.34
N ASP A 42 1.08 14.70 10.05
CA ASP A 42 1.11 13.24 10.04
C ASP A 42 1.51 12.66 11.40
N TYR A 43 1.83 13.50 12.38
CA TYR A 43 2.20 13.03 13.70
C TYR A 43 0.97 12.66 14.53
N ILE A 44 0.90 11.41 14.91
CA ILE A 44 -0.20 10.89 15.74
C ILE A 44 0.33 10.46 17.10
N ASP A 45 0.44 11.43 18.01
CA ASP A 45 0.92 11.19 19.37
C ASP A 45 -0.01 10.31 20.18
N LYS A 46 -1.31 10.47 19.97
CA LYS A 46 -2.36 9.80 20.74
C LYS A 46 -2.36 8.29 20.58
N ASP A 47 -1.92 7.81 19.43
CA ASP A 47 -2.01 6.41 19.05
C ASP A 47 -0.77 5.62 19.46
N LYS A 48 0.39 6.23 19.44
CA LYS A 48 1.69 5.59 19.65
C LYS A 48 1.84 4.30 18.84
N SER A 49 1.15 4.23 17.72
CA SER A 49 1.18 3.07 16.83
C SER A 49 2.49 3.02 16.05
N ASP A 50 2.95 1.81 15.74
CA ASP A 50 4.13 1.63 14.90
C ASP A 50 3.82 1.87 13.43
N ILE A 51 2.61 1.56 13.02
CA ILE A 51 2.14 1.69 11.64
C ILE A 51 0.82 2.45 11.63
N ILE A 52 0.72 3.45 10.78
CA ILE A 52 -0.47 4.29 10.63
C ILE A 52 -0.99 4.26 9.20
N ILE A 53 -2.27 4.55 9.04
CA ILE A 53 -2.88 4.68 7.73
C ILE A 53 -2.64 6.10 7.24
N LEU A 54 -1.97 6.24 6.10
CA LEU A 54 -1.75 7.53 5.46
C LEU A 54 -2.98 7.96 4.67
N GLU A 55 -3.54 7.04 3.89
CA GLU A 55 -4.66 7.33 3.02
C GLU A 55 -5.43 6.06 2.67
N SER A 56 -6.74 6.19 2.55
CA SER A 56 -7.60 5.15 2.01
C SER A 56 -8.53 5.78 0.97
N VAL A 57 -8.72 5.10 -0.16
CA VAL A 57 -9.50 5.63 -1.27
C VAL A 57 -10.56 4.61 -1.66
N GLU A 58 -11.79 5.09 -1.79
CA GLU A 58 -12.93 4.27 -2.16
C GLU A 58 -12.88 3.85 -3.63
N GLU A 59 -13.50 2.73 -3.95
CA GLU A 59 -13.68 2.30 -5.32
C GLU A 59 -14.67 3.21 -6.04
N ASP A 60 -14.42 3.42 -7.33
CA ASP A 60 -15.31 4.21 -8.15
C ASP A 60 -16.62 3.49 -8.42
N LYS A 61 -17.64 4.24 -8.78
CA LYS A 61 -18.94 3.72 -9.15
C LYS A 61 -18.84 2.88 -10.42
N LYS A 62 -19.85 2.05 -10.66
CA LYS A 62 -19.94 1.23 -11.88
C LYS A 62 -19.92 2.09 -13.13
N PHE A 63 -19.10 1.69 -14.10
CA PHE A 63 -19.01 2.34 -15.40
C PHE A 63 -19.88 1.60 -16.43
N GLU A 64 -20.43 2.35 -17.39
CA GLU A 64 -21.33 1.81 -18.39
C GLU A 64 -20.62 0.99 -19.47
N SER A 65 -19.36 1.29 -19.75
CA SER A 65 -18.58 0.60 -20.79
C SER A 65 -17.30 0.00 -20.27
N VAL A 66 -16.82 -1.04 -20.98
CA VAL A 66 -15.53 -1.69 -20.65
C VAL A 66 -14.37 -0.71 -20.87
N GLU A 67 -14.47 0.14 -21.90
CA GLU A 67 -13.44 1.13 -22.21
C GLU A 67 -13.30 2.16 -21.09
N ASP A 68 -14.42 2.68 -20.58
CA ASP A 68 -14.43 3.63 -19.47
C ASP A 68 -13.83 3.00 -18.22
N LYS A 69 -14.18 1.75 -17.97
CA LYS A 69 -13.66 0.98 -16.85
C LYS A 69 -12.13 0.85 -16.90
N ASN A 70 -11.58 0.54 -18.08
CA ASN A 70 -10.14 0.39 -18.26
C ASN A 70 -9.40 1.72 -18.08
N VAL A 71 -9.94 2.81 -18.63
CA VAL A 71 -9.36 4.14 -18.49
C VAL A 71 -9.32 4.56 -17.04
N GLU A 72 -10.41 4.33 -16.28
CA GLU A 72 -10.48 4.68 -14.87
C GLU A 72 -9.55 3.81 -14.02
N GLU A 73 -9.40 2.52 -14.36
CA GLU A 73 -8.44 1.64 -13.68
C GLU A 73 -7.01 2.15 -13.85
N ASP A 74 -6.62 2.56 -15.06
CA ASP A 74 -5.29 3.09 -15.31
C ASP A 74 -5.07 4.40 -14.56
N LYS A 75 -6.06 5.27 -14.55
CA LYS A 75 -6.03 6.54 -13.87
C LYS A 75 -5.88 6.36 -12.35
N LYS A 76 -6.67 5.45 -11.79
CA LYS A 76 -6.66 5.17 -10.36
C LYS A 76 -5.32 4.56 -9.94
N PHE A 77 -4.78 3.68 -10.75
CA PHE A 77 -3.46 3.09 -10.49
C PHE A 77 -2.36 4.14 -10.53
N GLU A 78 -2.41 5.07 -11.50
CA GLU A 78 -1.46 6.18 -11.56
C GLU A 78 -1.55 7.08 -10.34
N GLU A 79 -2.76 7.39 -9.88
CA GLU A 79 -2.97 8.17 -8.64
C GLU A 79 -2.35 7.46 -7.44
N PHE A 80 -2.56 6.15 -7.34
CA PHE A 80 -1.98 5.33 -6.28
C PHE A 80 -0.46 5.37 -6.31
N VAL A 81 0.13 5.12 -7.47
CA VAL A 81 1.59 5.11 -7.65
C VAL A 81 2.17 6.48 -7.29
N LYS A 82 1.56 7.54 -7.77
CA LYS A 82 1.99 8.90 -7.47
C LYS A 82 2.01 9.17 -5.97
N ARG A 83 0.97 8.73 -5.27
CA ARG A 83 0.89 8.91 -3.82
C ARG A 83 1.94 8.08 -3.09
N VAL A 84 2.17 6.86 -3.55
CA VAL A 84 3.17 5.95 -2.97
C VAL A 84 4.58 6.55 -3.08
N ILE A 85 4.97 6.99 -4.28
CA ILE A 85 6.33 7.51 -4.51
C ILE A 85 6.60 8.84 -3.82
N GLU A 86 5.58 9.54 -3.36
CA GLU A 86 5.74 10.75 -2.55
C GLU A 86 6.23 10.44 -1.14
N THR A 87 6.06 9.21 -0.67
CA THR A 87 6.51 8.79 0.66
C THR A 87 7.96 8.32 0.62
N ASP A 88 8.64 8.34 1.76
CA ASP A 88 9.98 7.73 1.87
C ASP A 88 9.87 6.21 1.87
N CYS A 89 8.93 5.69 2.66
CA CYS A 89 8.62 4.27 2.74
C CYS A 89 7.13 4.10 3.00
N CYS A 90 6.52 3.08 2.39
CA CYS A 90 5.12 2.75 2.67
C CYS A 90 4.79 1.34 2.22
N TRP A 91 3.66 0.86 2.72
CA TRP A 91 3.02 -0.38 2.24
C TRP A 91 1.71 0.03 1.60
N GLY A 92 1.64 -0.04 0.28
CA GLY A 92 0.44 0.29 -0.46
C GLY A 92 -0.31 -0.98 -0.85
N PHE A 93 -1.54 -1.12 -0.40
CA PHE A 93 -2.41 -2.23 -0.78
C PHE A 93 -3.38 -1.74 -1.82
N TYR A 94 -3.37 -2.38 -2.97
CA TYR A 94 -4.18 -1.98 -4.11
C TYR A 94 -5.02 -3.15 -4.62
N ASN A 95 -6.32 -2.92 -4.83
CA ASN A 95 -7.19 -3.90 -5.45
C ASN A 95 -7.02 -3.82 -6.95
N PHE A 96 -6.12 -4.65 -7.48
CA PHE A 96 -5.72 -4.64 -8.88
C PHE A 96 -6.71 -5.44 -9.71
N LYS A 97 -7.40 -4.76 -10.62
CA LYS A 97 -8.32 -5.38 -11.56
C LYS A 97 -7.63 -5.52 -12.91
N TYR A 98 -7.69 -6.70 -13.47
CA TYR A 98 -6.99 -7.01 -14.72
C TYR A 98 -7.74 -8.07 -15.49
N ARG A 99 -7.38 -8.21 -16.76
CA ARG A 99 -7.94 -9.23 -17.62
C ARG A 99 -6.84 -10.19 -18.04
N LYS A 100 -7.07 -11.46 -17.87
CA LYS A 100 -6.14 -12.53 -18.24
C LYS A 100 -6.92 -13.73 -18.75
N ASP A 101 -6.51 -14.25 -19.95
CA ASP A 101 -7.19 -15.36 -20.58
C ASP A 101 -8.68 -15.10 -20.81
N ASP A 102 -9.00 -13.87 -21.22
CA ASP A 102 -10.37 -13.38 -21.46
C ASP A 102 -11.29 -13.41 -20.24
N ILE A 103 -10.71 -13.51 -19.03
CA ILE A 103 -11.44 -13.50 -17.78
C ILE A 103 -11.08 -12.25 -16.98
N ASP A 104 -12.09 -11.53 -16.51
CA ASP A 104 -11.89 -10.40 -15.60
C ASP A 104 -11.55 -10.93 -14.21
N LYS A 105 -10.44 -10.48 -13.67
CA LYS A 105 -9.94 -10.91 -12.37
C LYS A 105 -9.62 -9.71 -11.50
N GLN A 106 -9.57 -9.93 -10.19
CA GLN A 106 -9.10 -8.93 -9.25
C GLN A 106 -8.21 -9.59 -8.20
N LYS A 107 -7.22 -8.86 -7.74
CA LYS A 107 -6.32 -9.34 -6.70
C LYS A 107 -5.78 -8.17 -5.89
N ILE A 108 -5.73 -8.35 -4.59
CA ILE A 108 -5.14 -7.37 -3.70
C ILE A 108 -3.63 -7.61 -3.66
N ILE A 109 -2.87 -6.58 -4.03
CA ILE A 109 -1.40 -6.64 -4.10
C ILE A 109 -0.83 -5.65 -3.11
N SER A 110 0.18 -6.07 -2.36
CA SER A 110 0.95 -5.18 -1.49
C SER A 110 2.18 -4.69 -2.23
N PHE A 111 2.30 -3.37 -2.36
CA PHE A 111 3.49 -2.73 -2.91
C PHE A 111 4.31 -2.17 -1.75
N ASN A 112 5.48 -2.73 -1.52
CA ASN A 112 6.37 -2.29 -0.45
C ASN A 112 7.39 -1.31 -1.02
N TRP A 113 7.17 -0.03 -0.77
CA TRP A 113 7.96 1.04 -1.34
C TRP A 113 8.99 1.55 -0.34
N ALA A 114 10.26 1.57 -0.75
CA ALA A 114 11.33 2.20 0.01
C ALA A 114 12.20 3.01 -0.97
N LYS A 115 12.12 4.32 -0.86
CA LYS A 115 12.87 5.23 -1.71
C LYS A 115 14.37 5.00 -1.51
N GLU A 116 15.14 4.92 -2.59
CA GLU A 116 16.57 4.64 -2.51
C GLU A 116 17.33 5.68 -1.68
N ALA A 117 16.92 6.94 -1.78
CA ALA A 117 17.54 8.04 -1.04
C ALA A 117 17.17 8.09 0.44
N THR A 118 16.30 7.19 0.90
CA THR A 118 15.88 7.14 2.31
C THR A 118 17.05 6.80 3.23
N THR A 119 17.10 7.41 4.41
CA THR A 119 18.17 7.15 5.36
C THR A 119 18.24 5.69 5.80
N PRO A 120 19.43 5.15 6.09
CA PRO A 120 19.57 3.76 6.50
C PRO A 120 18.73 3.39 7.73
N LYS A 121 18.58 4.28 8.69
CA LYS A 121 17.79 4.05 9.89
C LYS A 121 16.32 3.77 9.55
N ILE A 122 15.75 4.57 8.66
CA ILE A 122 14.35 4.42 8.24
C ILE A 122 14.19 3.13 7.42
N LYS A 123 15.13 2.85 6.53
CA LYS A 123 15.11 1.60 5.75
C LYS A 123 15.14 0.36 6.64
N MET A 124 15.97 0.37 7.68
CA MET A 124 16.06 -0.74 8.63
C MET A 124 14.75 -0.93 9.39
N THR A 125 14.17 0.15 9.88
CA THR A 125 12.88 0.11 10.57
C THR A 125 11.80 -0.44 9.64
N PHE A 126 11.74 0.06 8.42
CA PHE A 126 10.78 -0.38 7.42
C PHE A 126 10.94 -1.87 7.10
N SER A 127 12.17 -2.32 6.90
CA SER A 127 12.46 -3.73 6.60
C SER A 127 12.06 -4.65 7.75
N SER A 128 12.34 -4.23 8.98
CA SER A 128 11.96 -5.01 10.18
C SER A 128 10.44 -5.12 10.30
N TYR A 129 9.74 -4.03 10.09
CA TYR A 129 8.28 -4.02 10.17
C TYR A 129 7.63 -4.80 9.04
N THR A 130 8.22 -4.76 7.84
CA THR A 130 7.65 -5.40 6.66
C THR A 130 7.41 -6.89 6.88
N LYS A 131 8.36 -7.59 7.45
CA LYS A 131 8.22 -9.04 7.69
C LYS A 131 7.00 -9.35 8.55
N GLN A 132 6.86 -8.64 9.66
CA GLN A 132 5.74 -8.86 10.57
C GLN A 132 4.42 -8.39 9.95
N PHE A 133 4.47 -7.26 9.26
CA PHE A 133 3.30 -6.67 8.58
C PHE A 133 2.70 -7.64 7.56
N LEU A 134 3.54 -8.22 6.70
CA LEU A 134 3.08 -9.15 5.68
C LEU A 134 2.51 -10.43 6.29
N THR A 135 3.06 -10.86 7.43
CA THR A 135 2.55 -12.03 8.16
C THR A 135 1.20 -11.71 8.79
N ASP A 136 1.09 -10.57 9.46
CA ASP A 136 -0.14 -10.18 10.17
C ASP A 136 -1.33 -9.99 9.22
N PHE A 137 -1.08 -9.43 8.04
CA PHE A 137 -2.13 -9.20 7.04
C PHE A 137 -2.31 -10.38 6.08
N LYS A 138 -1.50 -11.41 6.20
CA LYS A 138 -1.58 -12.62 5.33
C LYS A 138 -1.60 -12.24 3.85
N VAL A 139 -0.64 -11.42 3.44
CA VAL A 139 -0.59 -10.87 2.08
C VAL A 139 -0.28 -11.96 1.06
N PRO A 140 -1.16 -12.21 0.07
CA PRO A 140 -0.94 -13.27 -0.92
C PRO A 140 0.13 -12.93 -1.95
N LEU A 141 0.27 -11.66 -2.31
CA LEU A 141 1.29 -11.21 -3.27
C LEU A 141 1.85 -9.88 -2.81
N SER A 142 3.16 -9.81 -2.70
CA SER A 142 3.90 -8.63 -2.28
C SER A 142 4.97 -8.31 -3.31
N ILE A 143 5.06 -7.04 -3.72
CA ILE A 143 6.04 -6.58 -4.69
C ILE A 143 6.92 -5.53 -4.02
N GLN A 144 8.25 -5.76 -4.05
CA GLN A 144 9.22 -4.81 -3.53
C GLN A 144 9.49 -3.74 -4.60
N CYS A 145 9.39 -2.48 -4.22
CA CYS A 145 9.56 -1.36 -5.12
C CYS A 145 10.56 -0.34 -4.58
N THR A 146 11.52 0.05 -5.40
CA THR A 146 12.50 1.09 -5.07
C THR A 146 12.50 2.19 -6.13
N ASP A 147 11.87 1.95 -7.27
CA ASP A 147 11.85 2.85 -8.41
C ASP A 147 10.48 2.82 -9.07
N TYR A 148 10.13 3.91 -9.74
CA TYR A 148 8.86 4.05 -10.47
C TYR A 148 8.65 2.92 -11.47
N SER A 149 9.72 2.44 -12.11
CA SER A 149 9.65 1.37 -13.10
C SER A 149 9.13 0.04 -12.54
N ASN A 150 9.15 -0.13 -11.23
CA ASN A 150 8.61 -1.34 -10.59
C ASN A 150 7.06 -1.42 -10.66
N PHE A 151 6.41 -0.32 -11.02
CA PHE A 151 4.94 -0.25 -11.10
C PHE A 151 4.40 -0.48 -12.52
N ASP A 152 5.14 -1.18 -13.37
CA ASP A 152 4.68 -1.52 -14.73
C ASP A 152 3.56 -2.55 -14.65
N LYS A 153 2.37 -2.19 -15.16
CA LYS A 153 1.19 -3.05 -15.13
C LYS A 153 1.39 -4.37 -15.85
N GLU A 154 2.06 -4.36 -17.00
CA GLU A 154 2.31 -5.59 -17.76
C GLU A 154 3.18 -6.55 -16.98
N ASP A 155 4.23 -6.05 -16.33
CA ASP A 155 5.10 -6.87 -15.50
C ASP A 155 4.36 -7.42 -14.29
N ILE A 156 3.47 -6.61 -13.70
CA ILE A 156 2.64 -7.05 -12.57
C ILE A 156 1.72 -8.17 -13.00
N ILE A 157 1.04 -8.03 -14.13
CA ILE A 157 0.11 -9.05 -14.64
C ILE A 157 0.83 -10.36 -14.90
N LYS A 158 2.07 -10.33 -15.37
CA LYS A 158 2.87 -11.54 -15.59
C LYS A 158 3.14 -12.34 -14.31
N LYS A 159 3.09 -11.68 -13.16
CA LYS A 159 3.30 -12.32 -11.87
C LYS A 159 2.02 -12.93 -11.27
N LEU A 160 0.90 -12.67 -11.89
CA LEU A 160 -0.42 -13.08 -11.39
C LEU A 160 -0.89 -14.44 -11.94
#